data_1b795ef99b125049a1a5536455fc4b75
#
_entry.id   1b795ef99b125049a1a5536455fc4b75
#
_cell.length_a   1.000
_cell.length_b   1.000
_cell.length_c   1.000
_cell.angle_alpha   90.00
_cell.angle_beta   90.00
_cell.angle_gamma   90.00
#
_symmetry.space_group_name_H-M   'P 1'
#
loop_
_entity.id
_entity.type
_entity.pdbx_description
1 polymer ?
#
loop_
_entity_poly.entity_id
_entity_poly.type
_entity_poly.pdbx_seq_one_letter_code
_entity_poly.pdbx_strand_id
1 'polypeptide(L)'
;MRRALVLTSFTVFCLTTTRPAAALDPPSPEAQKCTALVNLDLEAAAGGPALITSAQLVDVPANGLERPFYSPSCYGKTAGPIETPIHQYCDVTGYVAPQNKFELKLPLAGEWNQNFFFTACGGFCGSTDGKRCNFALARGYASVTGNGGHDSALGFDGFWAANAPELQEDFGWRSNHVITLVAKTITTHYYGKPIKHAYIAGNSKGGQAVLLEAQEFPQDFDGFIPSAPVYDYTVRNTIAAAWFAQAVSDGHGGSVLNSAAAQAIHTSVLQHCGAQSGVDEGLVTDPPSCNWKPEMIACPSVSDGGGCLDARQVAAVKRLMAPATNSKGEVLYAFPYIPGTETQWAGWNYFGAPSPAYPPRCANFDLPGQYLKYFVDEKMRKQGDALSFDFDHDPVGLDRARRIYDANSFDLRAVKARGGKILMWHGWADGAIMATSSIGYYEGVMKFMGGSKQTEDFFRLFLVPGVHHGGGGPGLTEFDALTALEHWVEQGQAPEKLVAARSSNGVVERSRPVFPYPVLARYSGKGDPKQAESFVPSHH
;
A
#
# COMPACT_ATOMS: atom_id res chain seq x y z
N MET A 1 -57.78 71.75 -3.91
CA MET A 1 -58.32 70.67 -3.04
C MET A 1 -57.18 69.83 -2.53
N ARG A 2 -56.74 70.06 -1.31
CA ARG A 2 -55.65 69.34 -0.64
C ARG A 2 -56.27 68.18 0.16
N ARG A 3 -55.87 66.92 -0.14
CA ARG A 3 -56.22 65.76 0.70
C ARG A 3 -55.04 65.46 1.62
N ALA A 4 -55.30 65.50 2.89
CA ALA A 4 -54.34 65.06 3.93
C ALA A 4 -54.31 63.54 4.04
N LEU A 5 -53.07 62.97 4.09
CA LEU A 5 -52.83 61.57 4.38
C LEU A 5 -52.56 61.44 5.90
N VAL A 6 -53.38 60.66 6.56
CA VAL A 6 -53.20 60.34 8.00
C VAL A 6 -52.34 59.06 8.00
N LEU A 7 -51.10 59.12 8.54
CA LEU A 7 -50.26 57.98 8.87
C LEU A 7 -50.61 57.42 10.25
N THR A 8 -51.14 56.24 10.34
CA THR A 8 -51.33 55.52 11.58
C THR A 8 -50.08 54.64 11.80
N SER A 9 -49.28 54.96 12.82
CA SER A 9 -48.12 54.15 13.25
C SER A 9 -48.59 52.92 14.03
N PHE A 10 -48.36 51.76 13.52
CA PHE A 10 -48.48 50.51 14.26
C PHE A 10 -47.14 50.17 14.92
N THR A 11 -47.08 50.27 16.25
CA THR A 11 -45.93 49.82 17.04
C THR A 11 -46.07 48.32 17.28
N VAL A 12 -45.27 47.50 16.56
CA VAL A 12 -45.17 46.06 16.82
C VAL A 12 -44.22 45.84 17.98
N PHE A 13 -44.76 45.42 19.12
CA PHE A 13 -43.98 44.93 20.25
C PHE A 13 -43.48 43.51 19.91
N CYS A 14 -42.18 43.40 19.57
CA CYS A 14 -41.51 42.12 19.39
C CYS A 14 -41.08 41.61 20.79
N LEU A 15 -41.88 40.71 21.39
CA LEU A 15 -41.51 39.98 22.60
C LEU A 15 -40.43 38.93 22.19
N THR A 16 -39.17 39.27 22.36
CA THR A 16 -38.07 38.33 22.28
C THR A 16 -38.06 37.47 23.54
N THR A 17 -38.67 36.31 23.48
CA THR A 17 -38.45 35.26 24.47
C THR A 17 -37.03 34.69 24.29
N THR A 18 -36.09 35.18 25.08
CA THR A 18 -34.78 34.54 25.22
C THR A 18 -34.99 33.20 25.88
N ARG A 19 -34.95 32.12 25.09
CA ARG A 19 -34.76 30.78 25.64
C ARG A 19 -33.41 30.78 26.36
N PRO A 20 -33.33 30.36 27.63
CA PRO A 20 -32.04 30.13 28.26
C PRO A 20 -31.30 29.10 27.41
N ALA A 21 -30.04 29.41 27.05
CA ALA A 21 -29.16 28.44 26.46
C ALA A 21 -29.12 27.24 27.42
N ALA A 22 -29.49 26.04 26.94
CA ALA A 22 -29.33 24.83 27.72
C ALA A 22 -27.87 24.77 28.15
N ALA A 23 -27.62 24.67 29.45
CA ALA A 23 -26.27 24.42 29.94
C ALA A 23 -25.82 23.10 29.32
N LEU A 24 -24.70 23.13 28.58
CA LEU A 24 -24.09 21.90 28.06
C LEU A 24 -23.67 21.07 29.27
N ASP A 25 -24.05 19.81 29.28
CA ASP A 25 -23.59 18.89 30.31
C ASP A 25 -22.05 18.90 30.36
N PRO A 26 -21.45 18.80 31.55
CA PRO A 26 -20.00 18.76 31.67
C PRO A 26 -19.47 17.55 30.88
N PRO A 27 -18.30 17.68 30.18
CA PRO A 27 -17.73 16.60 29.40
C PRO A 27 -17.47 15.37 30.29
N SER A 28 -17.65 14.17 29.72
CA SER A 28 -17.40 12.91 30.44
C SER A 28 -15.94 12.81 30.91
N PRO A 29 -15.62 12.00 31.91
CA PRO A 29 -14.24 11.77 32.35
C PRO A 29 -13.33 11.32 31.19
N GLU A 30 -13.83 10.49 30.28
CA GLU A 30 -13.15 10.03 29.09
C GLU A 30 -12.85 11.19 28.14
N ALA A 31 -13.83 12.07 27.91
CA ALA A 31 -13.64 13.26 27.08
C ALA A 31 -12.62 14.22 27.69
N GLN A 32 -12.65 14.43 29.01
CA GLN A 32 -11.67 15.25 29.72
C GLN A 32 -10.26 14.66 29.60
N LYS A 33 -10.12 13.35 29.79
CA LYS A 33 -8.86 12.63 29.65
C LYS A 33 -8.29 12.73 28.23
N CYS A 34 -9.14 12.58 27.21
CA CYS A 34 -8.76 12.70 25.82
C CYS A 34 -8.28 14.14 25.51
N THR A 35 -9.09 15.15 25.82
CA THR A 35 -8.76 16.56 25.52
C THR A 35 -7.55 17.06 26.28
N ALA A 36 -7.23 16.51 27.45
CA ALA A 36 -6.03 16.88 28.22
C ALA A 36 -4.72 16.55 27.47
N LEU A 37 -4.74 15.62 26.51
CA LEU A 37 -3.57 15.24 25.70
C LEU A 37 -2.94 16.40 24.95
N VAL A 38 -3.71 17.45 24.60
CA VAL A 38 -3.18 18.63 23.88
C VAL A 38 -2.07 19.37 24.65
N ASN A 39 -1.97 19.14 25.97
CA ASN A 39 -0.96 19.75 26.81
C ASN A 39 0.28 18.86 27.01
N LEU A 40 0.32 17.68 26.39
CA LEU A 40 1.44 16.76 26.54
C LEU A 40 2.68 17.28 25.81
N ASP A 41 3.78 17.39 26.53
CA ASP A 41 5.09 17.70 25.94
C ASP A 41 5.62 16.47 25.19
N LEU A 42 5.92 16.65 23.93
CA LEU A 42 6.37 15.60 23.02
C LEU A 42 7.81 15.83 22.50
N GLU A 43 8.43 16.97 22.87
CA GLU A 43 9.73 17.37 22.31
C GLU A 43 10.82 16.32 22.53
N ALA A 44 10.89 15.76 23.75
CA ALA A 44 11.87 14.71 24.07
C ALA A 44 11.65 13.42 23.28
N ALA A 45 10.39 13.04 23.03
CA ALA A 45 10.07 11.85 22.25
C ALA A 45 10.34 12.03 20.76
N ALA A 46 10.07 13.23 20.25
CA ALA A 46 10.25 13.57 18.84
C ALA A 46 11.70 13.88 18.46
N GLY A 47 12.55 14.18 19.43
CA GLY A 47 13.90 14.74 19.19
C GLY A 47 13.87 16.15 18.58
N GLY A 48 12.78 16.89 18.74
CA GLY A 48 12.56 18.22 18.21
C GLY A 48 11.10 18.69 18.36
N PRO A 49 10.73 19.86 17.79
CA PRO A 49 9.40 20.43 17.97
C PRO A 49 8.29 19.48 17.51
N ALA A 50 7.37 19.17 18.43
CA ALA A 50 6.20 18.34 18.17
C ALA A 50 5.03 18.79 19.04
N LEU A 51 3.81 18.70 18.51
CA LEU A 51 2.62 19.07 19.29
C LEU A 51 1.38 18.31 18.83
N ILE A 52 0.42 18.18 19.74
CA ILE A 52 -0.93 17.71 19.46
C ILE A 52 -1.79 18.94 19.10
N THR A 53 -2.37 18.92 17.90
CA THR A 53 -3.22 20.01 17.40
C THR A 53 -4.67 19.87 17.82
N SER A 54 -5.13 18.62 18.01
CA SER A 54 -6.47 18.29 18.49
C SER A 54 -6.49 16.95 19.19
N ALA A 55 -7.32 16.84 20.22
CA ALA A 55 -7.65 15.55 20.84
C ALA A 55 -9.12 15.60 21.29
N GLN A 56 -9.95 14.72 20.75
CA GLN A 56 -11.38 14.71 20.99
C GLN A 56 -11.95 13.30 21.05
N LEU A 57 -12.94 13.10 21.90
CA LEU A 57 -13.67 11.83 21.99
C LEU A 57 -14.66 11.75 20.82
N VAL A 58 -14.65 10.63 20.11
CA VAL A 58 -15.47 10.39 18.91
C VAL A 58 -16.28 9.11 19.10
N ASP A 59 -17.57 9.19 18.79
CA ASP A 59 -18.46 8.02 18.76
C ASP A 59 -18.26 7.22 17.48
N VAL A 60 -18.22 5.89 17.60
CA VAL A 60 -18.23 5.01 16.43
C VAL A 60 -19.64 4.98 15.84
N PRO A 61 -19.78 5.20 14.52
CA PRO A 61 -21.09 5.10 13.87
C PRO A 61 -21.75 3.74 14.08
N ALA A 62 -23.09 3.71 14.25
CA ALA A 62 -23.85 2.49 14.51
C ALA A 62 -23.68 1.40 13.42
N ASN A 63 -23.31 1.78 12.20
CA ASN A 63 -23.02 0.89 11.07
C ASN A 63 -21.55 0.45 10.99
N GLY A 64 -20.72 0.84 11.96
CA GLY A 64 -19.29 0.53 12.02
C GLY A 64 -18.37 1.61 11.44
N LEU A 65 -17.07 1.31 11.38
CA LEU A 65 -16.02 2.23 10.92
C LEU A 65 -15.89 2.24 9.39
N GLU A 66 -15.63 3.41 8.82
CA GLU A 66 -15.41 3.55 7.38
C GLU A 66 -14.12 2.85 6.94
N ARG A 67 -14.17 2.14 5.79
CA ARG A 67 -12.98 1.50 5.22
C ARG A 67 -12.09 2.50 4.51
N PRO A 68 -10.76 2.34 4.61
CA PRO A 68 -9.83 3.07 3.74
C PRO A 68 -9.97 2.60 2.29
N PHE A 69 -9.69 3.50 1.36
CA PHE A 69 -9.67 3.18 -0.08
C PHE A 69 -8.64 2.10 -0.43
N TYR A 70 -7.45 2.16 0.18
CA TYR A 70 -6.48 1.09 0.18
C TYR A 70 -6.46 0.47 1.58
N SER A 71 -7.05 -0.71 1.70
CA SER A 71 -6.71 -1.55 2.84
C SER A 71 -5.35 -2.17 2.52
N PRO A 72 -4.36 -2.09 3.39
CA PRO A 72 -3.29 -3.07 3.35
C PRO A 72 -3.99 -4.39 3.63
N SER A 73 -4.31 -5.15 2.61
CA SER A 73 -5.22 -6.30 2.55
C SER A 73 -4.93 -7.38 3.60
N CYS A 74 -4.84 -6.97 4.79
CA CYS A 74 -4.69 -7.80 5.94
C CYS A 74 -6.04 -8.35 6.42
N TYR A 75 -7.17 -8.06 5.71
CA TYR A 75 -8.37 -8.02 6.54
C TYR A 75 -9.62 -8.39 5.78
N GLY A 76 -9.99 -9.62 5.79
CA GLY A 76 -11.33 -10.13 5.52
C GLY A 76 -12.25 -9.15 4.76
N LYS A 77 -13.38 -9.40 4.35
CA LYS A 77 -14.41 -8.61 3.62
C LYS A 77 -13.95 -7.29 2.96
N THR A 78 -13.95 -7.26 1.66
CA THR A 78 -13.53 -6.11 0.83
C THR A 78 -14.61 -5.02 0.67
N ALA A 79 -15.81 -5.23 1.19
CA ALA A 79 -16.94 -4.31 1.04
C ALA A 79 -17.66 -4.01 2.36
N GLY A 80 -18.27 -2.83 2.42
CA GLY A 80 -19.05 -2.37 3.57
C GLY A 80 -18.20 -1.79 4.72
N PRO A 81 -18.82 -1.25 5.75
CA PRO A 81 -18.18 -0.78 6.96
C PRO A 81 -17.44 -1.89 7.70
N ILE A 82 -16.46 -1.51 8.53
CA ILE A 82 -15.77 -2.44 9.43
C ILE A 82 -16.60 -2.57 10.69
N GLU A 83 -17.15 -3.74 10.93
CA GLU A 83 -17.84 -4.07 12.19
C GLU A 83 -16.83 -4.08 13.33
N THR A 84 -17.21 -3.54 14.50
CA THR A 84 -16.32 -3.42 15.65
C THR A 84 -17.10 -3.45 16.96
N PRO A 85 -16.52 -4.01 18.03
CA PRO A 85 -17.04 -3.85 19.39
C PRO A 85 -16.68 -2.50 20.02
N ILE A 86 -15.83 -1.68 19.37
CA ILE A 86 -15.42 -0.37 19.87
C ILE A 86 -16.59 0.61 19.75
N HIS A 87 -16.90 1.33 20.83
CA HIS A 87 -18.01 2.28 20.89
C HIS A 87 -17.55 3.74 20.73
N GLN A 88 -16.40 4.04 21.33
CA GLN A 88 -15.80 5.37 21.33
C GLN A 88 -14.28 5.26 21.25
N TYR A 89 -13.63 6.29 20.73
CA TYR A 89 -12.19 6.43 20.74
C TYR A 89 -11.77 7.89 20.89
N CYS A 90 -10.59 8.10 21.47
CA CYS A 90 -9.96 9.42 21.46
C CYS A 90 -9.22 9.59 20.14
N ASP A 91 -9.64 10.56 19.34
CA ASP A 91 -9.03 10.94 18.07
C ASP A 91 -8.02 12.05 18.31
N VAL A 92 -6.76 11.77 18.03
CA VAL A 92 -5.63 12.68 18.30
C VAL A 92 -4.93 13.03 17.00
N THR A 93 -4.88 14.31 16.67
CA THR A 93 -4.10 14.81 15.54
C THR A 93 -2.95 15.68 16.02
N GLY A 94 -1.85 15.64 15.29
CA GLY A 94 -0.68 16.43 15.64
C GLY A 94 0.37 16.41 14.54
N TYR A 95 1.52 16.98 14.84
CA TYR A 95 2.67 16.91 13.93
C TYR A 95 4.00 16.90 14.68
N VAL A 96 5.03 16.39 14.02
CA VAL A 96 6.45 16.54 14.35
C VAL A 96 7.09 17.36 13.25
N ALA A 97 7.90 18.36 13.62
CA ALA A 97 8.57 19.21 12.64
C ALA A 97 9.44 18.41 11.65
N PRO A 98 9.57 18.85 10.36
CA PRO A 98 8.96 20.05 9.81
C PRO A 98 7.48 19.89 9.42
N GLN A 99 7.03 18.73 8.91
CA GLN A 99 5.68 18.51 8.39
C GLN A 99 5.16 17.08 8.60
N ASN A 100 5.70 16.33 9.56
CA ASN A 100 5.29 14.95 9.84
C ASN A 100 3.94 14.94 10.61
N LYS A 101 2.82 15.08 9.89
CA LYS A 101 1.48 15.02 10.46
C LYS A 101 1.06 13.61 10.76
N PHE A 102 0.32 13.42 11.85
CA PHE A 102 -0.23 12.13 12.24
C PHE A 102 -1.69 12.23 12.71
N GLU A 103 -2.39 11.12 12.63
CA GLU A 103 -3.68 10.87 13.27
C GLU A 103 -3.57 9.56 14.04
N LEU A 104 -3.86 9.62 15.34
CA LEU A 104 -3.79 8.51 16.28
C LEU A 104 -5.17 8.29 16.92
N LYS A 105 -5.69 7.09 16.83
CA LYS A 105 -6.96 6.68 17.43
C LYS A 105 -6.72 5.74 18.60
N LEU A 106 -7.22 6.14 19.76
CA LEU A 106 -7.05 5.42 21.02
C LEU A 106 -8.43 4.90 21.47
N PRO A 107 -8.73 3.58 21.41
CA PRO A 107 -9.95 3.04 21.99
C PRO A 107 -10.04 3.36 23.48
N LEU A 108 -11.22 3.29 24.10
CA LEU A 108 -11.35 3.48 25.53
C LEU A 108 -10.53 2.42 26.31
N ALA A 109 -10.13 2.77 27.52
CA ALA A 109 -9.21 1.93 28.32
C ALA A 109 -9.69 0.48 28.51
N GLY A 110 -11.01 0.24 28.58
CA GLY A 110 -11.60 -1.09 28.69
C GLY A 110 -11.64 -1.89 27.38
N GLU A 111 -11.44 -1.22 26.24
CA GLU A 111 -11.49 -1.79 24.90
C GLU A 111 -10.10 -1.91 24.26
N TRP A 112 -9.07 -1.31 24.88
CA TRP A 112 -7.70 -1.39 24.38
C TRP A 112 -7.06 -2.76 24.65
N ASN A 113 -6.59 -3.41 23.59
CA ASN A 113 -5.92 -4.72 23.64
C ASN A 113 -4.45 -4.67 24.10
N GLN A 114 -3.95 -3.51 24.52
CA GLN A 114 -2.58 -3.19 24.92
C GLN A 114 -1.56 -3.22 23.77
N ASN A 115 -1.99 -3.34 22.54
CA ASN A 115 -1.13 -3.33 21.38
C ASN A 115 -1.21 -1.99 20.62
N PHE A 116 -0.19 -1.75 19.81
CA PHE A 116 -0.03 -0.55 18.97
C PHE A 116 0.09 -0.96 17.50
N PHE A 117 -0.51 -0.16 16.62
CA PHE A 117 -0.48 -0.43 15.18
C PHE A 117 -0.21 0.83 14.38
N PHE A 118 0.74 0.75 13.44
CA PHE A 118 1.02 1.81 12.48
C PHE A 118 0.58 1.38 11.08
N THR A 119 -0.16 2.24 10.38
CA THR A 119 -0.48 2.04 8.95
C THR A 119 0.26 3.07 8.11
N ALA A 120 1.26 2.61 7.35
CA ALA A 120 2.05 3.46 6.48
C ALA A 120 1.29 3.85 5.20
N CYS A 121 1.51 5.09 4.70
CA CYS A 121 0.89 5.62 3.49
C CYS A 121 1.55 5.08 2.21
N GLY A 122 0.80 5.13 1.08
CA GLY A 122 1.24 4.68 -0.24
C GLY A 122 1.38 5.81 -1.27
N GLY A 123 1.82 5.50 -2.49
CA GLY A 123 2.04 6.48 -3.54
C GLY A 123 3.18 7.44 -3.20
N PHE A 124 2.93 8.74 -3.33
CA PHE A 124 3.83 9.78 -2.80
C PHE A 124 3.35 10.33 -1.46
N CYS A 125 2.39 9.67 -0.79
CA CYS A 125 1.82 10.11 0.49
C CYS A 125 1.16 11.52 0.42
N GLY A 126 1.41 12.39 1.37
CA GLY A 126 0.99 13.81 1.36
C GLY A 126 -0.28 14.12 2.15
N SER A 127 -0.94 13.14 2.75
CA SER A 127 -2.11 13.34 3.61
C SER A 127 -2.20 12.32 4.73
N THR A 128 -2.65 12.74 5.89
CA THR A 128 -3.20 11.82 6.88
C THR A 128 -4.60 11.40 6.43
N ASP A 129 -4.84 10.09 6.37
CA ASP A 129 -6.17 9.54 6.15
C ASP A 129 -6.48 8.61 7.33
N GLY A 130 -7.15 9.12 8.33
CA GLY A 130 -7.46 8.43 9.57
C GLY A 130 -8.28 7.15 9.39
N LYS A 131 -8.90 6.95 8.22
CA LYS A 131 -9.55 5.67 7.88
C LYS A 131 -8.56 4.52 7.83
N ARG A 132 -7.28 4.80 7.54
CA ARG A 132 -6.21 3.78 7.59
C ARG A 132 -6.04 3.18 8.98
N CYS A 133 -6.37 3.92 10.04
CA CYS A 133 -6.35 3.45 11.42
C CYS A 133 -7.52 2.52 11.76
N ASN A 134 -8.66 2.67 11.07
CA ASN A 134 -9.93 2.08 11.47
C ASN A 134 -9.92 0.57 11.59
N PHE A 135 -9.07 -0.04 10.85
CA PHE A 135 -8.96 -1.47 10.78
C PHE A 135 -8.34 -2.08 12.05
N ALA A 136 -7.19 -1.51 12.50
CA ALA A 136 -6.58 -1.93 13.75
C ALA A 136 -7.38 -1.40 14.95
N LEU A 137 -7.93 -0.19 14.87
CA LEU A 137 -8.86 0.35 15.86
C LEU A 137 -10.02 -0.61 16.14
N ALA A 138 -10.66 -1.15 15.08
CA ALA A 138 -11.76 -2.10 15.20
C ALA A 138 -11.41 -3.37 16.00
N ARG A 139 -10.12 -3.65 16.15
CA ARG A 139 -9.56 -4.79 16.90
C ARG A 139 -9.00 -4.39 18.27
N GLY A 140 -9.26 -3.14 18.71
CA GLY A 140 -8.83 -2.62 19.99
C GLY A 140 -7.39 -2.13 20.05
N TYR A 141 -6.72 -1.89 18.91
CA TYR A 141 -5.39 -1.30 18.89
C TYR A 141 -5.41 0.22 19.10
N ALA A 142 -4.39 0.75 19.78
CA ALA A 142 -4.00 2.13 19.56
C ALA A 142 -3.40 2.21 18.14
N SER A 143 -4.05 2.94 17.24
CA SER A 143 -3.73 2.90 15.81
C SER A 143 -3.38 4.26 15.25
N VAL A 144 -2.24 4.38 14.56
CA VAL A 144 -1.72 5.61 13.99
C VAL A 144 -1.44 5.50 12.50
N THR A 145 -1.57 6.62 11.80
CA THR A 145 -1.11 6.83 10.42
C THR A 145 -0.47 8.21 10.27
N GLY A 146 0.36 8.37 9.25
CA GLY A 146 1.03 9.64 8.95
C GLY A 146 0.87 10.08 7.49
N ASN A 147 1.28 11.33 7.21
CA ASN A 147 1.28 11.90 5.87
C ASN A 147 2.55 11.61 5.05
N GLY A 148 3.56 10.94 5.64
CA GLY A 148 4.84 10.66 4.99
C GLY A 148 5.78 11.87 4.96
N GLY A 149 5.65 12.82 5.89
CA GLY A 149 6.58 13.92 6.11
C GLY A 149 6.30 15.20 5.32
N HIS A 150 5.21 15.26 4.54
CA HIS A 150 4.83 16.43 3.75
C HIS A 150 3.33 16.48 3.48
N ASP A 151 2.84 17.64 3.05
CA ASP A 151 1.48 17.79 2.55
C ASP A 151 1.45 17.81 1.03
N SER A 152 0.53 17.07 0.44
CA SER A 152 0.18 17.11 -0.97
C SER A 152 -1.29 16.83 -1.17
N ALA A 153 -1.94 17.58 -2.06
CA ALA A 153 -3.34 17.36 -2.42
C ALA A 153 -3.54 16.16 -3.36
N LEU A 154 -2.48 15.76 -4.07
CA LEU A 154 -2.49 14.67 -5.06
C LEU A 154 -1.45 13.64 -4.68
N GLY A 155 -1.87 12.39 -4.51
CA GLY A 155 -1.02 11.29 -4.05
C GLY A 155 0.14 10.90 -4.98
N PHE A 156 0.31 11.58 -6.12
CA PHE A 156 1.41 11.40 -7.08
C PHE A 156 2.01 12.74 -7.53
N ASP A 157 1.79 13.82 -6.79
CA ASP A 157 2.47 15.10 -7.01
C ASP A 157 3.82 15.11 -6.27
N GLY A 158 4.91 15.35 -7.01
CA GLY A 158 6.27 15.40 -6.45
C GLY A 158 6.76 16.79 -6.12
N PHE A 159 5.99 17.85 -6.40
CA PHE A 159 6.43 19.25 -6.26
C PHE A 159 6.91 19.61 -4.85
N TRP A 160 6.34 19.00 -3.82
CA TRP A 160 6.75 19.18 -2.42
C TRP A 160 8.23 18.85 -2.16
N ALA A 161 8.82 17.94 -2.94
CA ALA A 161 10.21 17.53 -2.81
C ALA A 161 11.20 18.53 -3.44
N ALA A 162 10.71 19.53 -4.20
CA ALA A 162 11.53 20.50 -4.91
C ALA A 162 12.35 21.36 -3.94
N ASN A 163 13.69 21.21 -3.98
CA ASN A 163 14.61 21.94 -3.09
C ASN A 163 14.31 21.82 -1.59
N ALA A 164 13.70 20.71 -1.16
CA ALA A 164 13.30 20.45 0.20
C ALA A 164 13.95 19.15 0.74
N PRO A 165 15.28 19.14 0.99
CA PRO A 165 15.99 17.92 1.39
C PRO A 165 15.45 17.30 2.68
N GLU A 166 15.01 18.10 3.64
CA GLU A 166 14.40 17.61 4.90
C GLU A 166 13.09 16.83 4.64
N LEU A 167 12.24 17.34 3.74
CA LEU A 167 11.00 16.63 3.38
C LEU A 167 11.29 15.38 2.56
N GLN A 168 12.37 15.39 1.75
CA GLN A 168 12.81 14.20 1.03
C GLN A 168 13.29 13.11 1.99
N GLU A 169 14.03 13.45 3.03
CA GLU A 169 14.48 12.52 4.07
C GLU A 169 13.31 12.01 4.90
N ASP A 170 12.39 12.89 5.31
CA ASP A 170 11.17 12.51 6.02
C ASP A 170 10.36 11.49 5.21
N PHE A 171 10.08 11.78 3.94
CA PHE A 171 9.38 10.86 3.05
C PHE A 171 10.17 9.56 2.81
N GLY A 172 11.49 9.66 2.68
CA GLY A 172 12.36 8.53 2.43
C GLY A 172 12.28 7.49 3.54
N TRP A 173 12.60 7.90 4.76
CA TRP A 173 12.82 6.97 5.88
C TRP A 173 12.42 7.48 7.27
N ARG A 174 12.44 8.82 7.54
CA ARG A 174 12.37 9.34 8.92
C ARG A 174 10.93 9.47 9.44
N SER A 175 9.95 9.81 8.59
CA SER A 175 8.60 10.21 9.02
C SER A 175 7.90 9.17 9.88
N ASN A 176 7.90 7.90 9.47
CA ASN A 176 7.22 6.85 10.22
C ASN A 176 7.87 6.62 11.59
N HIS A 177 9.21 6.65 11.65
CA HIS A 177 9.96 6.50 12.89
C HIS A 177 9.58 7.59 13.92
N VAL A 178 9.69 8.87 13.56
CA VAL A 178 9.40 9.97 14.52
C VAL A 178 7.94 10.00 14.95
N ILE A 179 7.01 9.70 14.04
CA ILE A 179 5.59 9.56 14.37
C ILE A 179 5.38 8.38 15.32
N THR A 180 6.07 7.26 15.12
CA THR A 180 5.98 6.08 15.99
C THR A 180 6.40 6.41 17.42
N LEU A 181 7.52 7.11 17.61
CA LEU A 181 8.02 7.50 18.92
C LEU A 181 7.00 8.39 19.66
N VAL A 182 6.47 9.39 18.97
CA VAL A 182 5.48 10.32 19.51
C VAL A 182 4.16 9.60 19.82
N ALA A 183 3.63 8.82 18.89
CA ALA A 183 2.37 8.11 19.07
C ALA A 183 2.43 7.06 20.19
N LYS A 184 3.54 6.36 20.37
CA LYS A 184 3.77 5.45 21.51
C LYS A 184 3.83 6.20 22.83
N THR A 185 4.45 7.37 22.87
CA THR A 185 4.49 8.23 24.05
C THR A 185 3.08 8.70 24.44
N ILE A 186 2.29 9.18 23.49
CA ILE A 186 0.89 9.56 23.71
C ILE A 186 0.08 8.37 24.20
N THR A 187 0.22 7.22 23.57
CA THR A 187 -0.48 5.98 23.93
C THR A 187 -0.17 5.56 25.37
N THR A 188 1.11 5.50 25.73
CA THR A 188 1.55 5.11 27.07
C THR A 188 1.06 6.10 28.12
N HIS A 189 1.10 7.41 27.84
CA HIS A 189 0.57 8.45 28.71
C HIS A 189 -0.95 8.31 28.90
N TYR A 190 -1.70 8.14 27.81
CA TYR A 190 -3.16 8.02 27.85
C TYR A 190 -3.64 6.83 28.67
N TYR A 191 -3.01 5.66 28.51
CA TYR A 191 -3.44 4.46 29.26
C TYR A 191 -2.76 4.33 30.63
N GLY A 192 -1.65 5.02 30.87
CA GLY A 192 -0.83 4.82 32.08
C GLY A 192 -0.23 3.41 32.17
N LYS A 193 -0.10 2.73 31.03
CA LYS A 193 0.41 1.36 30.91
C LYS A 193 1.31 1.25 29.68
N PRO A 194 2.34 0.37 29.71
CA PRO A 194 3.19 0.13 28.54
C PRO A 194 2.42 -0.57 27.42
N ILE A 195 2.84 -0.33 26.18
CA ILE A 195 2.46 -1.10 25.01
C ILE A 195 3.09 -2.47 25.13
N LYS A 196 2.30 -3.52 24.88
CA LYS A 196 2.74 -4.92 24.97
C LYS A 196 3.44 -5.35 23.68
N HIS A 197 2.78 -5.15 22.54
CA HIS A 197 3.36 -5.40 21.22
C HIS A 197 3.03 -4.27 20.24
N ALA A 198 3.92 -4.05 19.28
CA ALA A 198 3.79 -3.04 18.27
C ALA A 198 3.93 -3.65 16.86
N TYR A 199 3.01 -3.29 15.96
CA TYR A 199 2.96 -3.79 14.60
C TYR A 199 2.92 -2.64 13.59
N ILE A 200 3.48 -2.88 12.40
CA ILE A 200 3.40 -1.95 11.27
C ILE A 200 2.99 -2.68 10.01
N ALA A 201 2.11 -2.05 9.23
CA ALA A 201 1.72 -2.54 7.91
C ALA A 201 1.70 -1.42 6.87
N GLY A 202 1.94 -1.79 5.61
CA GLY A 202 1.84 -0.85 4.50
C GLY A 202 1.90 -1.55 3.15
N ASN A 203 1.28 -0.92 2.15
CA ASN A 203 1.27 -1.44 0.77
C ASN A 203 2.09 -0.52 -0.15
N SER A 204 2.76 -1.08 -1.17
CA SER A 204 3.46 -0.26 -2.16
C SER A 204 4.61 0.54 -1.55
N LYS A 205 4.58 1.89 -1.64
CA LYS A 205 5.47 2.78 -0.87
C LYS A 205 5.36 2.52 0.62
N GLY A 206 4.14 2.26 1.13
CA GLY A 206 3.95 1.85 2.53
C GLY A 206 4.67 0.55 2.86
N GLY A 207 4.68 -0.43 1.95
CA GLY A 207 5.44 -1.67 2.09
C GLY A 207 6.95 -1.44 2.09
N GLN A 208 7.45 -0.52 1.26
CA GLN A 208 8.84 -0.06 1.28
C GLN A 208 9.17 0.59 2.64
N ALA A 209 8.29 1.44 3.14
CA ALA A 209 8.48 2.08 4.44
C ALA A 209 8.52 1.07 5.60
N VAL A 210 7.70 0.01 5.56
CA VAL A 210 7.75 -1.10 6.53
C VAL A 210 9.10 -1.82 6.47
N LEU A 211 9.67 -2.02 5.27
CA LEU A 211 11.00 -2.61 5.14
C LEU A 211 12.10 -1.68 5.68
N LEU A 212 11.99 -0.36 5.46
CA LEU A 212 12.93 0.60 6.04
C LEU A 212 12.87 0.62 7.58
N GLU A 213 11.66 0.56 8.17
CA GLU A 213 11.53 0.43 9.63
C GLU A 213 12.22 -0.84 10.14
N ALA A 214 12.09 -1.96 9.43
CA ALA A 214 12.77 -3.19 9.78
C ALA A 214 14.30 -3.10 9.65
N GLN A 215 14.80 -2.34 8.68
CA GLN A 215 16.23 -2.18 8.38
C GLN A 215 16.91 -1.18 9.31
N GLU A 216 16.30 0.00 9.49
CA GLU A 216 16.93 1.15 10.17
C GLU A 216 16.47 1.31 11.63
N PHE A 217 15.22 0.94 11.94
CA PHE A 217 14.61 1.11 13.26
C PHE A 217 13.98 -0.19 13.78
N PRO A 218 14.74 -1.30 13.83
CA PRO A 218 14.19 -2.60 14.18
C PRO A 218 13.57 -2.67 15.58
N GLN A 219 13.88 -1.73 16.47
CA GLN A 219 13.34 -1.62 17.84
C GLN A 219 11.91 -1.06 17.89
N ASP A 220 11.42 -0.46 16.81
CA ASP A 220 10.13 0.24 16.83
C ASP A 220 8.94 -0.70 16.79
N PHE A 221 9.09 -1.88 16.18
CA PHE A 221 7.99 -2.83 16.02
C PHE A 221 8.44 -4.27 16.30
N ASP A 222 7.50 -5.08 16.75
CA ASP A 222 7.68 -6.52 16.97
C ASP A 222 7.26 -7.33 15.73
N GLY A 223 6.31 -6.79 14.95
CA GLY A 223 5.79 -7.40 13.74
C GLY A 223 5.66 -6.44 12.58
N PHE A 224 6.05 -6.91 11.38
CA PHE A 224 6.12 -6.13 10.14
C PHE A 224 5.31 -6.81 9.04
N ILE A 225 4.39 -6.08 8.38
CA ILE A 225 3.62 -6.57 7.23
C ILE A 225 3.89 -5.68 6.01
N PRO A 226 5.01 -5.87 5.29
CA PRO A 226 5.22 -5.24 4.00
C PRO A 226 4.38 -5.95 2.93
N SER A 227 3.42 -5.25 2.32
CA SER A 227 2.64 -5.78 1.22
C SER A 227 3.02 -5.12 -0.10
N ALA A 228 3.23 -5.94 -1.14
CA ALA A 228 3.65 -5.48 -2.46
C ALA A 228 4.70 -4.35 -2.39
N PRO A 229 5.80 -4.52 -1.60
CA PRO A 229 6.73 -3.45 -1.33
C PRO A 229 7.51 -3.06 -2.58
N VAL A 230 7.62 -1.76 -2.82
CA VAL A 230 8.52 -1.23 -3.85
C VAL A 230 9.88 -0.93 -3.21
N TYR A 231 10.62 -1.99 -2.85
CA TYR A 231 11.85 -1.86 -2.08
C TYR A 231 12.95 -1.07 -2.81
N ASP A 232 13.01 -1.17 -4.13
CA ASP A 232 13.88 -0.40 -5.02
C ASP A 232 13.14 0.82 -5.59
N TYR A 233 12.64 1.67 -4.70
CA TYR A 233 11.70 2.76 -5.01
C TYR A 233 12.19 3.68 -6.13
N THR A 234 13.46 4.05 -6.09
CA THR A 234 14.09 4.89 -7.13
C THR A 234 14.12 4.19 -8.48
N VAL A 235 14.60 2.94 -8.51
CA VAL A 235 14.76 2.18 -9.76
C VAL A 235 13.41 1.90 -10.40
N ARG A 236 12.40 1.51 -9.57
CA ARG A 236 11.04 1.23 -10.07
C ARG A 236 10.38 2.48 -10.68
N ASN A 237 10.52 3.65 -10.01
CA ASN A 237 9.87 4.88 -10.46
C ASN A 237 10.65 5.65 -11.55
N THR A 238 11.85 5.23 -11.90
CA THR A 238 12.65 5.82 -12.96
C THR A 238 12.95 4.82 -14.08
N ILE A 239 13.93 3.95 -13.89
CA ILE A 239 14.43 3.01 -14.90
C ILE A 239 13.32 2.10 -15.41
N ALA A 240 12.62 1.39 -14.50
CA ALA A 240 11.60 0.43 -14.89
C ALA A 240 10.40 1.13 -15.54
N ALA A 241 9.91 2.21 -14.93
CA ALA A 241 8.77 2.94 -15.46
C ALA A 241 9.08 3.59 -16.82
N ALA A 242 10.29 4.14 -17.03
CA ALA A 242 10.72 4.64 -18.31
C ALA A 242 10.83 3.51 -19.37
N TRP A 243 11.36 2.35 -18.97
CA TRP A 243 11.41 1.17 -19.85
C TRP A 243 10.04 0.76 -20.34
N PHE A 244 9.07 0.67 -19.41
CA PHE A 244 7.69 0.30 -19.73
C PHE A 244 6.99 1.39 -20.55
N ALA A 245 7.15 2.67 -20.21
CA ALA A 245 6.59 3.77 -20.99
C ALA A 245 7.10 3.78 -22.43
N GLN A 246 8.42 3.65 -22.63
CA GLN A 246 9.02 3.57 -23.97
C GLN A 246 8.57 2.31 -24.73
N ALA A 247 8.31 1.19 -24.04
CA ALA A 247 7.83 -0.04 -24.67
C ALA A 247 6.44 0.14 -25.30
N VAL A 248 5.56 0.88 -24.64
CA VAL A 248 4.14 1.02 -25.07
C VAL A 248 3.83 2.33 -25.79
N SER A 249 4.76 3.28 -25.88
CA SER A 249 4.54 4.57 -26.54
C SER A 249 4.22 4.41 -28.02
N ASP A 250 3.19 5.13 -28.50
CA ASP A 250 2.87 5.24 -29.93
C ASP A 250 3.68 6.34 -30.64
N GLY A 251 4.49 7.12 -29.89
CA GLY A 251 5.24 8.27 -30.38
C GLY A 251 4.43 9.57 -30.48
N HIS A 252 3.13 9.54 -30.17
CA HIS A 252 2.20 10.68 -30.29
C HIS A 252 1.51 11.02 -28.96
N GLY A 253 2.03 10.53 -27.85
CA GLY A 253 1.50 10.74 -26.50
C GLY A 253 0.45 9.73 -26.05
N GLY A 254 0.23 8.68 -26.85
CA GLY A 254 -0.64 7.55 -26.56
C GLY A 254 0.12 6.24 -26.35
N SER A 255 -0.64 5.14 -26.29
CA SER A 255 -0.13 3.78 -26.14
C SER A 255 -0.56 2.89 -27.31
N VAL A 256 0.35 2.03 -27.80
CA VAL A 256 0.05 0.99 -28.79
C VAL A 256 -0.82 -0.13 -28.19
N LEU A 257 -0.85 -0.27 -26.87
CA LEU A 257 -1.73 -1.20 -26.17
C LEU A 257 -3.02 -0.50 -25.75
N ASN A 258 -4.09 -1.29 -25.67
CA ASN A 258 -5.41 -0.87 -25.22
C ASN A 258 -6.12 -2.03 -24.50
N SER A 259 -7.34 -1.81 -24.04
CA SER A 259 -8.11 -2.82 -23.29
C SER A 259 -8.39 -4.09 -24.11
N ALA A 260 -8.60 -3.96 -25.42
CA ALA A 260 -8.84 -5.13 -26.29
C ALA A 260 -7.60 -6.01 -26.42
N ALA A 261 -6.43 -5.38 -26.61
CA ALA A 261 -5.14 -6.09 -26.65
C ALA A 261 -4.86 -6.78 -25.30
N ALA A 262 -5.04 -6.08 -24.18
CA ALA A 262 -4.84 -6.68 -22.84
C ALA A 262 -5.80 -7.85 -22.58
N GLN A 263 -7.05 -7.75 -22.99
CA GLN A 263 -8.03 -8.84 -22.89
C GLN A 263 -7.65 -10.05 -23.76
N ALA A 264 -7.18 -9.83 -24.99
CA ALA A 264 -6.73 -10.90 -25.87
C ALA A 264 -5.52 -11.64 -25.28
N ILE A 265 -4.55 -10.88 -24.74
CA ILE A 265 -3.40 -11.43 -24.04
C ILE A 265 -3.86 -12.29 -22.86
N HIS A 266 -4.68 -11.72 -21.96
CA HIS A 266 -5.15 -12.40 -20.76
C HIS A 266 -5.89 -13.70 -21.08
N THR A 267 -6.81 -13.66 -22.08
CA THR A 267 -7.52 -14.86 -22.53
C THR A 267 -6.56 -15.96 -22.99
N SER A 268 -5.58 -15.60 -23.81
CA SER A 268 -4.56 -16.56 -24.28
C SER A 268 -3.66 -17.06 -23.16
N VAL A 269 -3.25 -16.20 -22.24
CA VAL A 269 -2.47 -16.58 -21.05
C VAL A 269 -3.22 -17.60 -20.20
N LEU A 270 -4.52 -17.39 -19.94
CA LEU A 270 -5.34 -18.34 -19.18
C LEU A 270 -5.52 -19.68 -19.91
N GLN A 271 -5.73 -19.65 -21.23
CA GLN A 271 -5.80 -20.90 -22.02
C GLN A 271 -4.52 -21.72 -21.92
N HIS A 272 -3.37 -21.05 -21.80
CA HIS A 272 -2.07 -21.70 -21.74
C HIS A 272 -1.65 -22.10 -20.32
N CYS A 273 -1.95 -21.29 -19.31
CA CYS A 273 -1.44 -21.42 -17.94
C CYS A 273 -2.53 -21.46 -16.84
N GLY A 274 -3.81 -21.38 -17.19
CA GLY A 274 -4.88 -21.24 -16.19
C GLY A 274 -5.14 -22.46 -15.31
N ALA A 275 -4.60 -23.64 -15.69
CA ALA A 275 -4.79 -24.89 -14.97
C ALA A 275 -3.53 -25.38 -14.21
N GLN A 276 -2.56 -24.51 -13.94
CA GLN A 276 -1.29 -24.87 -13.28
C GLN A 276 -1.48 -25.50 -11.89
N SER A 277 -2.52 -25.09 -11.15
CA SER A 277 -2.84 -25.65 -9.83
C SER A 277 -3.47 -27.06 -9.89
N GLY A 278 -3.71 -27.61 -11.08
CA GLY A 278 -4.43 -28.86 -11.31
C GLY A 278 -5.94 -28.69 -11.50
N VAL A 279 -6.45 -27.47 -11.45
CA VAL A 279 -7.83 -27.06 -11.80
C VAL A 279 -7.78 -25.74 -12.54
N ASP A 280 -8.71 -25.54 -13.46
CA ASP A 280 -8.88 -24.23 -14.09
C ASP A 280 -9.63 -23.30 -13.12
N GLU A 281 -8.92 -22.26 -12.69
CA GLU A 281 -9.42 -21.29 -11.74
C GLU A 281 -9.69 -19.92 -12.36
N GLY A 282 -9.41 -19.76 -13.66
CA GLY A 282 -9.36 -18.47 -14.31
C GLY A 282 -8.22 -17.59 -13.77
N LEU A 283 -7.15 -18.19 -13.27
CA LEU A 283 -5.99 -17.54 -12.65
C LEU A 283 -4.68 -18.19 -13.11
N VAL A 284 -3.63 -17.41 -13.21
CA VAL A 284 -2.26 -17.91 -13.27
C VAL A 284 -1.76 -18.07 -11.83
N THR A 285 -1.49 -19.27 -11.40
CA THR A 285 -1.11 -19.57 -10.01
C THR A 285 0.40 -19.63 -9.81
N ASP A 286 1.14 -19.78 -10.90
CA ASP A 286 2.60 -19.80 -10.94
C ASP A 286 3.10 -19.07 -12.20
N PRO A 287 3.06 -17.73 -12.22
CA PRO A 287 3.46 -16.94 -13.38
C PRO A 287 4.88 -17.21 -13.89
N PRO A 288 5.91 -17.43 -13.03
CA PRO A 288 7.26 -17.73 -13.50
C PRO A 288 7.38 -19.00 -14.35
N SER A 289 6.55 -20.02 -14.11
CA SER A 289 6.54 -21.24 -14.90
C SER A 289 5.67 -21.16 -16.16
N CYS A 290 4.95 -20.05 -16.36
CA CYS A 290 4.11 -19.83 -17.53
C CYS A 290 4.96 -19.40 -18.74
N ASN A 291 5.16 -20.29 -19.70
CA ASN A 291 6.00 -20.04 -20.88
C ASN A 291 5.25 -19.39 -22.05
N TRP A 292 4.13 -18.73 -21.77
CA TRP A 292 3.37 -17.99 -22.77
C TRP A 292 4.22 -16.87 -23.42
N LYS A 293 4.01 -16.66 -24.74
CA LYS A 293 4.70 -15.62 -25.52
C LYS A 293 3.70 -14.84 -26.39
N PRO A 294 3.90 -13.53 -26.59
CA PRO A 294 2.97 -12.72 -27.39
C PRO A 294 2.84 -13.14 -28.85
N GLU A 295 3.84 -13.83 -29.40
CA GLU A 295 3.79 -14.38 -30.75
C GLU A 295 2.70 -15.46 -30.92
N MET A 296 2.24 -16.09 -29.85
CA MET A 296 1.18 -17.10 -29.87
C MET A 296 -0.16 -16.54 -30.34
N ILE A 297 -0.34 -15.21 -30.22
CA ILE A 297 -1.54 -14.50 -30.67
C ILE A 297 -1.22 -13.37 -31.67
N ALA A 298 -0.10 -13.47 -32.37
CA ALA A 298 0.21 -12.52 -33.44
C ALA A 298 -0.80 -12.64 -34.58
N CYS A 299 -1.26 -11.50 -35.11
CA CYS A 299 -2.17 -11.49 -36.26
C CYS A 299 -1.48 -12.03 -37.52
N PRO A 300 -2.11 -12.92 -38.29
CA PRO A 300 -1.52 -13.51 -39.50
C PRO A 300 -1.37 -12.47 -40.66
N SER A 301 -2.08 -11.35 -40.60
CA SER A 301 -1.98 -10.21 -41.51
C SER A 301 -2.41 -8.94 -40.76
N VAL A 302 -2.23 -7.76 -41.34
CA VAL A 302 -2.79 -6.53 -40.79
C VAL A 302 -4.31 -6.68 -40.79
N SER A 303 -4.86 -7.19 -39.69
CA SER A 303 -6.31 -7.38 -39.52
C SER A 303 -6.85 -6.40 -38.50
N ASP A 304 -8.09 -6.00 -38.71
CA ASP A 304 -8.79 -4.98 -37.94
C ASP A 304 -9.21 -5.45 -36.54
N GLY A 305 -8.28 -6.00 -35.78
CA GLY A 305 -8.34 -6.11 -34.35
C GLY A 305 -9.53 -6.86 -33.74
N GLY A 306 -9.37 -8.09 -33.47
CA GLY A 306 -10.27 -8.84 -32.59
C GLY A 306 -9.59 -10.12 -32.15
N GLY A 307 -8.90 -10.09 -30.98
CA GLY A 307 -8.32 -11.29 -30.39
C GLY A 307 -6.89 -11.66 -30.82
N CYS A 308 -6.20 -10.83 -31.62
CA CYS A 308 -4.80 -10.98 -31.97
C CYS A 308 -4.02 -9.66 -31.80
N LEU A 309 -2.69 -9.75 -31.76
CA LEU A 309 -1.78 -8.62 -31.63
C LEU A 309 -1.12 -8.28 -32.97
N ASP A 310 -1.11 -7.02 -33.36
CA ASP A 310 -0.29 -6.55 -34.47
C ASP A 310 1.21 -6.59 -34.14
N ALA A 311 2.07 -6.36 -35.13
CA ALA A 311 3.52 -6.44 -34.97
C ALA A 311 4.07 -5.43 -33.93
N ARG A 312 3.47 -4.22 -33.83
CA ARG A 312 3.87 -3.20 -32.83
C ARG A 312 3.47 -3.63 -31.42
N GLN A 313 2.27 -4.17 -31.26
CA GLN A 313 1.76 -4.71 -30.01
C GLN A 313 2.59 -5.90 -29.52
N VAL A 314 2.92 -6.84 -30.41
CA VAL A 314 3.83 -7.96 -30.11
C VAL A 314 5.17 -7.43 -29.61
N ALA A 315 5.79 -6.47 -30.31
CA ALA A 315 7.08 -5.88 -29.90
C ALA A 315 6.98 -5.18 -28.54
N ALA A 316 5.89 -4.44 -28.29
CA ALA A 316 5.65 -3.76 -27.00
C ALA A 316 5.55 -4.79 -25.85
N VAL A 317 4.74 -5.83 -25.99
CA VAL A 317 4.57 -6.87 -24.97
C VAL A 317 5.87 -7.62 -24.72
N LYS A 318 6.63 -7.96 -25.76
CA LYS A 318 7.98 -8.57 -25.60
C LYS A 318 8.90 -7.68 -24.76
N ARG A 319 8.88 -6.38 -25.01
CA ARG A 319 9.71 -5.43 -24.25
C ARG A 319 9.20 -5.25 -22.81
N LEU A 320 7.88 -5.23 -22.57
CA LEU A 320 7.32 -5.24 -21.22
C LEU A 320 7.73 -6.47 -20.42
N MET A 321 7.82 -7.64 -21.08
CA MET A 321 8.17 -8.92 -20.45
C MET A 321 9.69 -9.20 -20.46
N ALA A 322 10.51 -8.22 -20.82
CA ALA A 322 11.98 -8.30 -20.77
C ALA A 322 12.55 -7.40 -19.67
N PRO A 323 13.64 -7.79 -19.01
CA PRO A 323 14.38 -6.92 -18.10
C PRO A 323 14.78 -5.61 -18.78
N ALA A 324 14.80 -4.51 -18.02
CA ALA A 324 15.35 -3.26 -18.54
C ALA A 324 16.89 -3.37 -18.62
N THR A 325 17.45 -3.05 -19.79
CA THR A 325 18.89 -3.13 -20.04
C THR A 325 19.40 -1.85 -20.68
N ASN A 326 20.69 -1.59 -20.54
CA ASN A 326 21.39 -0.58 -21.33
C ASN A 326 21.80 -1.13 -22.72
N SER A 327 22.47 -0.32 -23.55
CA SER A 327 22.93 -0.72 -24.90
C SER A 327 23.97 -1.84 -24.87
N LYS A 328 24.65 -2.06 -23.75
CA LYS A 328 25.63 -3.14 -23.56
C LYS A 328 25.01 -4.45 -23.10
N GLY A 329 23.69 -4.48 -22.86
CA GLY A 329 22.98 -5.64 -22.33
C GLY A 329 23.10 -5.81 -20.80
N GLU A 330 23.64 -4.84 -20.09
CA GLU A 330 23.71 -4.87 -18.63
C GLU A 330 22.29 -4.64 -18.05
N VAL A 331 21.86 -5.52 -17.13
CA VAL A 331 20.53 -5.45 -16.53
C VAL A 331 20.48 -4.32 -15.52
N LEU A 332 19.57 -3.37 -15.75
CA LEU A 332 19.32 -2.21 -14.88
C LEU A 332 18.13 -2.43 -13.95
N TYR A 333 17.15 -3.25 -14.40
CA TYR A 333 15.99 -3.68 -13.61
C TYR A 333 15.58 -5.10 -14.04
N ALA A 334 15.57 -6.03 -13.09
CA ALA A 334 15.46 -7.46 -13.37
C ALA A 334 14.02 -8.01 -13.31
N PHE A 335 13.01 -7.19 -13.00
CA PHE A 335 11.65 -7.63 -12.70
C PHE A 335 10.64 -7.13 -13.75
N PRO A 336 10.59 -7.77 -14.94
CA PRO A 336 9.65 -7.39 -16.00
C PRO A 336 8.21 -7.80 -15.65
N TYR A 337 7.26 -7.36 -16.47
CA TYR A 337 5.90 -7.89 -16.44
C TYR A 337 5.90 -9.40 -16.69
N ILE A 338 4.98 -10.10 -16.02
CA ILE A 338 4.81 -11.56 -16.10
C ILE A 338 3.39 -11.89 -16.51
N PRO A 339 3.15 -13.10 -17.10
CA PRO A 339 1.80 -13.54 -17.43
C PRO A 339 0.87 -13.55 -16.21
N GLY A 340 -0.38 -13.12 -16.40
CA GLY A 340 -1.39 -13.01 -15.34
C GLY A 340 -1.57 -11.61 -14.76
N THR A 341 -0.71 -10.64 -15.15
CA THR A 341 -0.80 -9.22 -14.70
C THR A 341 -1.67 -8.35 -15.60
N GLU A 342 -2.09 -8.83 -16.76
CA GLU A 342 -2.73 -8.07 -17.85
C GLU A 342 -4.03 -7.40 -17.40
N THR A 343 -4.74 -8.00 -16.45
CA THR A 343 -6.00 -7.47 -15.90
C THR A 343 -5.84 -6.16 -15.15
N GLN A 344 -4.60 -5.78 -14.79
CA GLN A 344 -4.28 -4.51 -14.12
C GLN A 344 -3.41 -3.57 -14.98
N TRP A 345 -3.26 -3.80 -16.29
CA TRP A 345 -2.45 -2.92 -17.13
C TRP A 345 -3.12 -1.57 -17.44
N ALA A 346 -4.46 -1.49 -17.34
CA ALA A 346 -5.18 -0.22 -17.44
C ALA A 346 -4.71 0.75 -16.35
N GLY A 347 -4.41 1.99 -16.76
CA GLY A 347 -3.87 3.02 -15.87
C GLY A 347 -2.36 2.90 -15.59
N TRP A 348 -1.71 1.75 -15.87
CA TRP A 348 -0.27 1.58 -15.77
C TRP A 348 0.43 1.63 -17.13
N ASN A 349 -0.03 0.87 -18.10
CA ASN A 349 0.59 0.74 -19.43
C ASN A 349 -0.22 1.38 -20.55
N TYR A 350 -1.49 1.70 -20.33
CA TYR A 350 -2.34 2.40 -21.28
C TYR A 350 -3.43 3.18 -20.51
N PHE A 351 -4.11 4.10 -21.20
CA PHE A 351 -5.19 4.88 -20.61
C PHE A 351 -6.33 3.94 -20.15
N GLY A 352 -6.55 3.93 -18.83
CA GLY A 352 -7.75 3.36 -18.24
C GLY A 352 -8.94 4.32 -18.27
N ALA A 353 -10.05 3.97 -17.63
CA ALA A 353 -11.09 4.93 -17.34
C ALA A 353 -10.51 6.10 -16.51
N PRO A 354 -10.94 7.35 -16.75
CA PRO A 354 -10.48 8.49 -15.97
C PRO A 354 -10.66 8.24 -14.48
N SER A 355 -9.59 8.37 -13.72
CA SER A 355 -9.60 8.27 -12.26
C SER A 355 -9.05 9.57 -11.66
N PRO A 356 -9.67 10.10 -10.59
CA PRO A 356 -9.11 11.25 -9.87
C PRO A 356 -7.70 11.02 -9.32
N ALA A 357 -7.31 9.75 -9.15
CA ALA A 357 -6.00 9.35 -8.64
C ALA A 357 -4.90 9.31 -9.71
N TYR A 358 -5.27 9.31 -11.00
CA TYR A 358 -4.31 9.22 -12.10
C TYR A 358 -4.52 10.39 -13.06
N PRO A 359 -3.46 11.13 -13.40
CA PRO A 359 -3.48 12.15 -14.43
C PRO A 359 -3.87 11.56 -15.79
N PRO A 360 -4.10 12.38 -16.83
CA PRO A 360 -4.59 11.93 -18.13
C PRO A 360 -3.66 10.94 -18.87
N ARG A 361 -2.46 10.72 -18.37
CA ARG A 361 -1.53 9.68 -18.86
C ARG A 361 -1.53 8.49 -17.91
N CYS A 362 -1.02 7.34 -18.36
CA CYS A 362 -0.87 6.20 -17.46
C CYS A 362 0.35 6.36 -16.53
N ALA A 363 0.32 5.66 -15.39
CA ALA A 363 1.29 5.85 -14.31
C ALA A 363 2.75 5.66 -14.73
N ASN A 364 3.06 4.72 -15.63
CA ASN A 364 4.43 4.53 -16.11
C ASN A 364 4.98 5.69 -16.96
N PHE A 365 4.12 6.57 -17.47
CA PHE A 365 4.55 7.83 -18.11
C PHE A 365 4.71 8.97 -17.12
N ASP A 366 3.80 9.07 -16.12
CA ASP A 366 3.76 10.24 -15.24
C ASP A 366 4.70 10.12 -14.04
N LEU A 367 4.80 8.94 -13.42
CA LEU A 367 5.66 8.72 -12.25
C LEU A 367 7.13 9.07 -12.51
N PRO A 368 7.77 8.61 -13.61
CA PRO A 368 9.14 9.00 -13.88
C PRO A 368 9.30 10.50 -14.06
N GLY A 369 8.35 11.16 -14.74
CA GLY A 369 8.37 12.60 -14.93
C GLY A 369 8.37 13.38 -13.61
N GLN A 370 7.49 12.99 -12.67
CA GLN A 370 7.46 13.60 -11.34
C GLN A 370 8.73 13.26 -10.54
N TYR A 371 9.17 12.01 -10.59
CA TYR A 371 10.34 11.56 -9.85
C TYR A 371 11.63 12.22 -10.35
N LEU A 372 11.91 12.19 -11.66
CA LEU A 372 13.08 12.79 -12.28
C LEU A 372 13.11 14.32 -12.13
N LYS A 373 11.95 14.95 -11.99
CA LYS A 373 11.86 16.41 -11.84
C LYS A 373 12.10 16.89 -10.41
N TYR A 374 11.72 16.12 -9.40
CA TYR A 374 11.64 16.63 -8.03
C TYR A 374 12.46 15.83 -6.99
N PHE A 375 12.71 14.54 -7.22
CA PHE A 375 13.33 13.66 -6.23
C PHE A 375 14.82 13.42 -6.46
N VAL A 376 15.33 13.80 -7.63
CA VAL A 376 16.73 13.61 -8.03
C VAL A 376 17.51 14.92 -8.04
N ASP A 377 18.82 14.85 -8.26
CA ASP A 377 19.69 16.00 -8.32
C ASP A 377 19.35 16.93 -9.50
N GLU A 378 19.69 18.21 -9.37
CA GLU A 378 19.37 19.25 -10.36
C GLU A 378 19.86 18.93 -11.77
N LYS A 379 20.99 18.22 -11.90
CA LYS A 379 21.53 17.80 -13.19
C LYS A 379 20.57 16.87 -13.96
N MET A 380 19.84 16.01 -13.23
CA MET A 380 18.86 15.09 -13.78
C MET A 380 17.52 15.76 -14.11
N ARG A 381 17.18 16.85 -13.41
CA ARG A 381 15.88 17.56 -13.53
C ARG A 381 15.61 18.10 -14.94
N LYS A 382 16.63 18.33 -15.74
CA LYS A 382 16.50 18.91 -17.08
C LYS A 382 15.85 17.97 -18.10
N GLN A 383 15.79 16.68 -17.82
CA GLN A 383 15.28 15.66 -18.75
C GLN A 383 13.89 15.15 -18.42
N GLY A 384 13.39 15.28 -17.21
CA GLY A 384 12.06 15.04 -16.61
C GLY A 384 10.96 14.28 -17.37
N ASP A 385 11.31 13.44 -18.36
CA ASP A 385 10.36 12.70 -19.19
C ASP A 385 10.78 11.22 -19.30
N ALA A 386 9.85 10.33 -19.06
CA ALA A 386 10.05 8.89 -19.19
C ALA A 386 10.53 8.47 -20.60
N LEU A 387 10.05 9.17 -21.63
CA LEU A 387 10.36 8.84 -23.03
C LEU A 387 11.76 9.28 -23.47
N SER A 388 12.35 10.26 -22.77
CA SER A 388 13.71 10.75 -23.03
C SER A 388 14.76 10.13 -22.12
N PHE A 389 14.38 9.21 -21.22
CA PHE A 389 15.32 8.55 -20.30
C PHE A 389 16.37 7.74 -21.08
N ASP A 390 17.64 8.04 -20.84
CA ASP A 390 18.79 7.37 -21.45
C ASP A 390 19.33 6.28 -20.52
N PHE A 391 19.13 5.02 -20.90
CA PHE A 391 19.54 3.87 -20.08
C PHE A 391 21.06 3.68 -19.98
N ASP A 392 21.85 4.33 -20.82
CA ASP A 392 23.32 4.28 -20.77
C ASP A 392 23.91 5.33 -19.81
N HIS A 393 23.28 6.51 -19.69
CA HIS A 393 23.88 7.66 -19.01
C HIS A 393 23.11 8.10 -17.75
N ASP A 394 21.77 8.02 -17.74
CA ASP A 394 20.95 8.57 -16.64
C ASP A 394 21.02 7.76 -15.34
N PRO A 395 21.20 6.42 -15.33
CA PRO A 395 21.22 5.64 -14.09
C PRO A 395 22.26 6.11 -13.05
N VAL A 396 23.39 6.66 -13.49
CA VAL A 396 24.45 7.18 -12.58
C VAL A 396 23.96 8.36 -11.74
N GLY A 397 23.03 9.18 -12.27
CA GLY A 397 22.46 10.33 -11.57
C GLY A 397 21.47 9.98 -10.46
N LEU A 398 21.13 8.69 -10.28
CA LEU A 398 20.12 8.23 -9.32
C LEU A 398 20.69 7.85 -7.95
N ASP A 399 22.00 7.84 -7.77
CA ASP A 399 22.65 7.29 -6.55
C ASP A 399 22.25 8.02 -5.26
N ARG A 400 22.07 9.37 -5.31
CA ARG A 400 21.58 10.10 -4.14
C ARG A 400 20.16 9.70 -3.78
N ALA A 401 19.26 9.61 -4.77
CA ALA A 401 17.88 9.23 -4.56
C ALA A 401 17.76 7.79 -4.01
N ARG A 402 18.58 6.86 -4.51
CA ARG A 402 18.64 5.48 -3.99
C ARG A 402 18.96 5.43 -2.50
N ARG A 403 19.95 6.23 -2.06
CA ARG A 403 20.30 6.28 -0.61
C ARG A 403 19.20 6.84 0.28
N ILE A 404 18.31 7.66 -0.27
CA ILE A 404 17.20 8.26 0.49
C ILE A 404 15.96 7.38 0.48
N TYR A 405 15.65 6.75 -0.68
CA TYR A 405 14.33 6.18 -0.88
C TYR A 405 14.31 4.66 -1.03
N ASP A 406 15.44 3.99 -1.26
CA ASP A 406 15.43 2.55 -1.49
C ASP A 406 15.59 1.76 -0.17
N ALA A 407 14.74 0.77 0.03
CA ALA A 407 14.78 -0.15 1.17
C ALA A 407 15.51 -1.45 0.76
N ASN A 408 16.74 -1.32 0.24
CA ASN A 408 17.45 -2.39 -0.44
C ASN A 408 18.50 -3.12 0.41
N SER A 409 18.53 -2.89 1.73
CA SER A 409 19.36 -3.66 2.65
C SER A 409 18.78 -5.07 2.84
N PHE A 410 19.64 -6.08 2.69
CA PHE A 410 19.30 -7.48 3.00
C PHE A 410 19.68 -7.87 4.44
N ASP A 411 20.31 -6.97 5.18
CA ASP A 411 20.72 -7.20 6.55
C ASP A 411 19.56 -6.95 7.53
N LEU A 412 18.93 -8.03 7.94
CA LEU A 412 17.85 -8.04 8.93
C LEU A 412 18.25 -8.72 10.24
N ARG A 413 19.57 -8.81 10.52
CA ARG A 413 20.08 -9.45 11.74
C ARG A 413 19.54 -8.80 13.00
N ALA A 414 19.35 -7.48 13.02
CA ALA A 414 18.83 -6.75 14.19
C ALA A 414 17.37 -7.11 14.49
N VAL A 415 16.50 -7.23 13.45
CA VAL A 415 15.12 -7.71 13.60
C VAL A 415 15.11 -9.12 14.17
N LYS A 416 15.90 -10.03 13.59
CA LYS A 416 15.98 -11.43 14.04
C LYS A 416 16.47 -11.51 15.49
N ALA A 417 17.52 -10.78 15.85
CA ALA A 417 18.16 -10.82 17.18
C ALA A 417 17.20 -10.41 18.30
N ARG A 418 16.27 -9.46 18.03
CA ARG A 418 15.27 -9.05 19.01
C ARG A 418 13.97 -9.88 18.99
N GLY A 419 13.88 -10.88 18.14
CA GLY A 419 12.72 -11.74 18.02
C GLY A 419 11.60 -11.19 17.10
N GLY A 420 11.85 -10.08 16.41
CA GLY A 420 10.89 -9.48 15.46
C GLY A 420 10.52 -10.43 14.32
N LYS A 421 9.32 -10.26 13.76
CA LYS A 421 8.78 -11.12 12.69
C LYS A 421 8.33 -10.29 11.50
N ILE A 422 8.60 -10.80 10.28
CA ILE A 422 8.19 -10.17 9.03
C ILE A 422 7.30 -11.14 8.26
N LEU A 423 6.05 -10.73 7.98
CA LEU A 423 5.13 -11.43 7.10
C LEU A 423 4.92 -10.56 5.85
N MET A 424 5.69 -10.85 4.81
CA MET A 424 5.52 -10.17 3.50
C MET A 424 4.50 -10.91 2.67
N TRP A 425 3.66 -10.17 1.95
CA TRP A 425 2.80 -10.78 0.94
C TRP A 425 2.74 -9.93 -0.33
N HIS A 426 2.45 -10.59 -1.47
CA HIS A 426 2.34 -9.94 -2.77
C HIS A 426 1.30 -10.65 -3.64
N GLY A 427 0.51 -9.90 -4.40
CA GLY A 427 -0.41 -10.45 -5.38
C GLY A 427 0.30 -10.83 -6.68
N TRP A 428 0.10 -12.05 -7.18
CA TRP A 428 0.71 -12.49 -8.43
C TRP A 428 0.23 -11.71 -9.67
N ALA A 429 -0.97 -11.11 -9.63
CA ALA A 429 -1.53 -10.31 -10.72
C ALA A 429 -1.28 -8.80 -10.57
N ASP A 430 -0.32 -8.42 -9.72
CA ASP A 430 0.06 -7.02 -9.53
C ASP A 430 0.67 -6.43 -10.81
N GLY A 431 -0.04 -5.46 -11.40
CA GLY A 431 0.40 -4.74 -12.61
C GLY A 431 1.15 -3.43 -12.30
N ALA A 432 1.34 -3.10 -11.04
CA ALA A 432 2.07 -1.92 -10.61
C ALA A 432 3.51 -2.27 -10.19
N ILE A 433 3.64 -3.20 -9.25
CA ILE A 433 4.91 -3.70 -8.73
C ILE A 433 4.94 -5.19 -8.96
N MET A 434 5.92 -5.68 -9.71
CA MET A 434 5.97 -7.11 -10.04
C MET A 434 6.27 -7.95 -8.80
N ALA A 435 5.47 -9.00 -8.56
CA ALA A 435 5.65 -9.91 -7.44
C ALA A 435 7.06 -10.57 -7.42
N THR A 436 7.67 -10.72 -8.58
CA THR A 436 9.06 -11.18 -8.73
C THR A 436 10.07 -10.26 -8.04
N SER A 437 9.77 -8.97 -7.84
CA SER A 437 10.65 -8.08 -7.09
C SER A 437 10.66 -8.42 -5.59
N SER A 438 9.52 -8.78 -5.01
CA SER A 438 9.47 -9.30 -3.63
C SER A 438 10.20 -10.62 -3.47
N ILE A 439 10.14 -11.50 -4.48
CA ILE A 439 10.95 -12.72 -4.51
C ILE A 439 12.44 -12.37 -4.50
N GLY A 440 12.87 -11.47 -5.39
CA GLY A 440 14.28 -11.06 -5.47
C GLY A 440 14.79 -10.46 -4.14
N TYR A 441 13.98 -9.64 -3.48
CA TYR A 441 14.32 -9.12 -2.15
C TYR A 441 14.42 -10.26 -1.11
N TYR A 442 13.41 -11.13 -1.04
CA TYR A 442 13.38 -12.23 -0.09
C TYR A 442 14.56 -13.21 -0.29
N GLU A 443 14.88 -13.55 -1.52
CA GLU A 443 16.05 -14.40 -1.87
C GLU A 443 17.38 -13.70 -1.55
N GLY A 444 17.46 -12.37 -1.74
CA GLY A 444 18.59 -11.56 -1.31
C GLY A 444 18.81 -11.64 0.21
N VAL A 445 17.71 -11.52 0.98
CA VAL A 445 17.74 -11.72 2.44
C VAL A 445 18.14 -13.14 2.80
N MET A 446 17.57 -14.18 2.16
CA MET A 446 17.96 -15.58 2.39
C MET A 446 19.45 -15.79 2.18
N LYS A 447 19.99 -15.26 1.07
CA LYS A 447 21.42 -15.38 0.77
C LYS A 447 22.28 -14.67 1.83
N PHE A 448 21.88 -13.46 2.26
CA PHE A 448 22.63 -12.67 3.25
C PHE A 448 22.57 -13.30 4.65
N MET A 449 21.40 -13.80 5.04
CA MET A 449 21.14 -14.36 6.38
C MET A 449 21.63 -15.80 6.57
N GLY A 450 22.19 -16.44 5.53
CA GLY A 450 22.78 -17.79 5.62
C GLY A 450 21.83 -18.94 5.26
N GLY A 451 20.78 -18.65 4.49
CA GLY A 451 19.90 -19.65 3.88
C GLY A 451 18.43 -19.58 4.35
N SER A 452 17.60 -20.45 3.76
CA SER A 452 16.15 -20.47 3.99
C SER A 452 15.80 -20.72 5.46
N LYS A 453 16.41 -21.71 6.09
CA LYS A 453 16.14 -22.07 7.49
C LYS A 453 16.36 -20.90 8.45
N GLN A 454 17.44 -20.13 8.28
CA GLN A 454 17.76 -18.98 9.10
C GLN A 454 16.81 -17.81 8.85
N THR A 455 16.23 -17.71 7.65
CA THR A 455 15.33 -16.64 7.27
C THR A 455 13.89 -16.95 7.65
N GLU A 456 13.38 -18.15 7.38
CA GLU A 456 12.01 -18.56 7.64
C GLU A 456 11.61 -18.53 9.14
N ASP A 457 12.58 -18.54 10.04
CA ASP A 457 12.37 -18.39 11.49
C ASP A 457 11.80 -17.01 11.87
N PHE A 458 12.02 -15.98 11.02
CA PHE A 458 11.58 -14.62 11.34
C PHE A 458 10.99 -13.86 10.14
N PHE A 459 11.17 -14.35 8.90
CA PHE A 459 10.67 -13.70 7.70
C PHE A 459 10.05 -14.75 6.75
N ARG A 460 8.80 -14.55 6.35
CA ARG A 460 8.06 -15.37 5.38
C ARG A 460 7.42 -14.52 4.31
N LEU A 461 7.45 -15.01 3.06
CA LEU A 461 6.84 -14.40 1.89
C LEU A 461 5.64 -15.24 1.43
N PHE A 462 4.49 -14.60 1.20
CA PHE A 462 3.27 -15.22 0.69
C PHE A 462 2.87 -14.59 -0.64
N LEU A 463 2.71 -15.41 -1.68
CA LEU A 463 2.35 -14.95 -3.02
C LEU A 463 0.92 -15.38 -3.34
N VAL A 464 0.02 -14.39 -3.50
CA VAL A 464 -1.43 -14.63 -3.58
C VAL A 464 -1.89 -14.62 -5.04
N PRO A 465 -2.34 -15.77 -5.61
CA PRO A 465 -2.76 -15.84 -7.01
C PRO A 465 -3.89 -14.87 -7.37
N GLY A 466 -3.74 -14.21 -8.52
CA GLY A 466 -4.78 -13.37 -9.11
C GLY A 466 -5.11 -12.07 -8.35
N VAL A 467 -4.34 -11.72 -7.31
CA VAL A 467 -4.53 -10.48 -6.55
C VAL A 467 -3.73 -9.35 -7.21
N HIS A 468 -4.40 -8.21 -7.40
CA HIS A 468 -3.85 -6.97 -7.94
C HIS A 468 -3.06 -6.19 -6.89
N HIS A 469 -2.46 -5.07 -7.31
CA HIS A 469 -1.75 -4.14 -6.43
C HIS A 469 -2.67 -3.59 -5.34
N GLY A 470 -2.36 -3.89 -4.08
CA GLY A 470 -3.14 -3.42 -2.94
C GLY A 470 -4.47 -4.13 -2.70
N GLY A 471 -4.81 -5.14 -3.51
CA GLY A 471 -6.06 -5.90 -3.40
C GLY A 471 -6.89 -5.88 -4.67
N GLY A 472 -8.07 -6.52 -4.64
CA GLY A 472 -8.90 -6.70 -5.84
C GLY A 472 -8.34 -7.70 -6.83
N GLY A 473 -8.85 -7.67 -8.08
CA GLY A 473 -8.46 -8.64 -9.12
C GLY A 473 -9.31 -9.91 -9.11
N PRO A 474 -9.00 -10.85 -10.02
CA PRO A 474 -9.72 -12.12 -10.11
C PRO A 474 -9.43 -13.10 -8.97
N GLY A 475 -8.39 -12.86 -8.17
CA GLY A 475 -7.94 -13.70 -7.06
C GLY A 475 -8.81 -13.64 -5.81
N LEU A 476 -8.38 -14.34 -4.76
CA LEU A 476 -9.02 -14.37 -3.45
C LEU A 476 -8.33 -13.35 -2.54
N THR A 477 -9.03 -12.27 -2.18
CA THR A 477 -8.43 -11.09 -1.54
C THR A 477 -8.70 -10.99 -0.05
N GLU A 478 -9.47 -11.93 0.51
CA GLU A 478 -9.84 -11.92 1.92
C GLU A 478 -8.95 -12.90 2.69
N PHE A 479 -7.98 -12.39 3.43
CA PHE A 479 -7.12 -13.17 4.34
C PHE A 479 -6.65 -12.28 5.50
N ASP A 480 -6.28 -12.88 6.62
CA ASP A 480 -5.87 -12.14 7.84
C ASP A 480 -4.39 -12.36 8.14
N ALA A 481 -3.55 -11.51 7.54
CA ALA A 481 -2.12 -11.52 7.78
C ALA A 481 -1.75 -11.03 9.20
N LEU A 482 -2.57 -10.13 9.78
CA LEU A 482 -2.29 -9.58 11.12
C LEU A 482 -2.45 -10.65 12.19
N THR A 483 -3.55 -11.38 12.22
CA THR A 483 -3.73 -12.48 13.18
C THR A 483 -2.64 -13.55 13.03
N ALA A 484 -2.24 -13.86 11.80
CA ALA A 484 -1.15 -14.80 11.57
C ALA A 484 0.20 -14.27 12.12
N LEU A 485 0.46 -12.97 11.98
CA LEU A 485 1.65 -12.33 12.52
C LEU A 485 1.59 -12.20 14.06
N GLU A 486 0.42 -11.88 14.64
CA GLU A 486 0.19 -11.85 16.10
C GLU A 486 0.55 -13.20 16.73
N HIS A 487 0.01 -14.31 16.19
CA HIS A 487 0.33 -15.64 16.67
C HIS A 487 1.83 -15.94 16.57
N TRP A 488 2.48 -15.46 15.52
CA TRP A 488 3.91 -15.67 15.35
C TRP A 488 4.74 -14.86 16.37
N VAL A 489 4.43 -13.58 16.57
CA VAL A 489 5.11 -12.70 17.53
C VAL A 489 4.84 -13.12 18.96
N GLU A 490 3.55 -13.34 19.30
CA GLU A 490 3.12 -13.48 20.70
C GLU A 490 3.19 -14.92 21.22
N GLN A 491 3.09 -15.92 20.32
CA GLN A 491 3.02 -17.33 20.68
C GLN A 491 4.13 -18.17 20.02
N GLY A 492 4.95 -17.58 19.16
CA GLY A 492 6.00 -18.29 18.41
C GLY A 492 5.45 -19.22 17.31
N GLN A 493 4.17 -19.11 16.97
CA GLN A 493 3.51 -19.95 15.98
C GLN A 493 3.67 -19.37 14.58
N ALA A 494 4.71 -19.78 13.87
CA ALA A 494 4.98 -19.33 12.53
C ALA A 494 3.86 -19.77 11.56
N PRO A 495 3.31 -18.88 10.70
CA PRO A 495 2.21 -19.23 9.80
C PRO A 495 2.67 -20.19 8.71
N GLU A 496 2.24 -21.44 8.77
CA GLU A 496 2.51 -22.46 7.74
C GLU A 496 1.72 -22.22 6.45
N LYS A 497 0.60 -21.51 6.54
CA LYS A 497 -0.23 -21.06 5.42
C LYS A 497 -1.10 -19.89 5.85
N LEU A 498 -1.48 -19.05 4.88
CA LEU A 498 -2.65 -18.18 4.99
C LEU A 498 -3.81 -18.87 4.25
N VAL A 499 -5.05 -18.59 4.65
CA VAL A 499 -6.23 -19.00 3.88
C VAL A 499 -6.83 -17.76 3.25
N ALA A 500 -6.69 -17.67 1.92
CA ALA A 500 -7.33 -16.61 1.15
C ALA A 500 -8.75 -17.05 0.74
N ALA A 501 -9.69 -16.12 0.79
CA ALA A 501 -11.09 -16.37 0.49
C ALA A 501 -11.71 -15.28 -0.39
N ARG A 502 -12.84 -15.59 -0.97
CA ARG A 502 -13.81 -14.65 -1.54
C ARG A 502 -15.17 -14.94 -0.96
N SER A 503 -15.80 -13.90 -0.42
CA SER A 503 -17.15 -13.99 0.13
C SER A 503 -18.12 -13.15 -0.67
N SER A 504 -19.39 -13.61 -0.73
CA SER A 504 -20.53 -12.85 -1.21
C SER A 504 -21.63 -12.90 -0.16
N ASN A 505 -22.19 -11.75 0.17
CA ASN A 505 -23.23 -11.63 1.21
C ASN A 505 -22.87 -12.30 2.55
N GLY A 506 -21.59 -12.29 2.92
CA GLY A 506 -21.11 -12.90 4.18
C GLY A 506 -20.88 -14.41 4.12
N VAL A 507 -21.09 -15.05 2.96
CA VAL A 507 -20.84 -16.48 2.75
C VAL A 507 -19.55 -16.65 1.94
N VAL A 508 -18.63 -17.49 2.43
CA VAL A 508 -17.41 -17.85 1.69
C VAL A 508 -17.79 -18.71 0.49
N GLU A 509 -17.60 -18.18 -0.72
CA GLU A 509 -17.89 -18.90 -1.97
C GLU A 509 -16.69 -19.74 -2.43
N ARG A 510 -15.48 -19.29 -2.11
CA ARG A 510 -14.23 -19.93 -2.51
C ARG A 510 -13.12 -19.63 -1.52
N SER A 511 -12.29 -20.60 -1.21
CA SER A 511 -11.09 -20.45 -0.39
C SER A 511 -9.90 -21.21 -0.97
N ARG A 512 -8.68 -20.77 -0.59
CA ARG A 512 -7.42 -21.33 -1.07
C ARG A 512 -6.33 -21.20 -0.01
N PRO A 513 -5.52 -22.23 0.26
CA PRO A 513 -4.31 -22.05 1.03
C PRO A 513 -3.27 -21.28 0.21
N VAL A 514 -2.58 -20.36 0.84
CA VAL A 514 -1.38 -19.71 0.33
C VAL A 514 -0.25 -20.11 1.24
N PHE A 515 0.68 -20.88 0.72
CA PHE A 515 1.85 -21.36 1.46
C PHE A 515 3.00 -20.34 1.38
N PRO A 516 3.95 -20.36 2.33
CA PRO A 516 5.17 -19.56 2.22
C PRO A 516 5.95 -19.93 0.94
N TYR A 517 6.46 -18.92 0.24
CA TYR A 517 7.34 -19.11 -0.91
C TYR A 517 8.57 -20.00 -0.54
N PRO A 518 8.97 -20.97 -1.36
CA PRO A 518 8.54 -21.21 -2.74
C PRO A 518 7.41 -22.25 -2.91
N VAL A 519 6.69 -22.60 -1.86
CA VAL A 519 5.67 -23.66 -1.90
C VAL A 519 4.39 -23.15 -2.56
N LEU A 520 3.86 -23.93 -3.51
CA LEU A 520 2.60 -23.65 -4.21
C LEU A 520 1.45 -24.48 -3.66
N ALA A 521 0.21 -24.04 -3.91
CA ALA A 521 -1.00 -24.82 -3.63
C ALA A 521 -1.41 -25.62 -4.89
N ARG A 522 -1.50 -26.95 -4.77
CA ARG A 522 -1.96 -27.82 -5.85
C ARG A 522 -3.21 -28.57 -5.43
N TYR A 523 -4.19 -28.68 -6.31
CA TYR A 523 -5.38 -29.48 -6.07
C TYR A 523 -5.00 -30.96 -5.88
N SER A 524 -5.51 -31.57 -4.81
CA SER A 524 -5.18 -32.97 -4.44
C SER A 524 -5.84 -34.01 -5.32
N GLY A 525 -6.75 -33.60 -6.23
CA GLY A 525 -7.60 -34.52 -7.01
C GLY A 525 -8.81 -35.02 -6.23
N LYS A 526 -9.04 -34.56 -5.00
CA LYS A 526 -10.15 -34.97 -4.13
C LYS A 526 -10.80 -33.77 -3.46
N GLY A 527 -12.09 -33.88 -3.15
CA GLY A 527 -12.85 -32.84 -2.50
C GLY A 527 -13.34 -31.74 -3.45
N ASP A 528 -13.98 -30.69 -2.89
CA ASP A 528 -14.46 -29.56 -3.64
C ASP A 528 -13.29 -28.63 -4.02
N PRO A 529 -13.02 -28.38 -5.32
CA PRO A 529 -11.95 -27.48 -5.74
C PRO A 529 -12.18 -26.01 -5.37
N LYS A 530 -13.32 -25.66 -4.78
CA LYS A 530 -13.58 -24.33 -4.22
C LYS A 530 -13.13 -24.18 -2.77
N GLN A 531 -12.73 -25.26 -2.11
CA GLN A 531 -12.38 -25.25 -0.69
C GLN A 531 -10.88 -25.45 -0.48
N ALA A 532 -10.32 -24.70 0.48
CA ALA A 532 -8.89 -24.69 0.79
C ALA A 532 -8.36 -26.09 1.18
N GLU A 533 -9.16 -26.91 1.83
CA GLU A 533 -8.82 -28.25 2.30
C GLU A 533 -8.57 -29.24 1.16
N SER A 534 -9.03 -28.93 -0.04
CA SER A 534 -8.84 -29.74 -1.24
C SER A 534 -7.46 -29.54 -1.89
N PHE A 535 -6.63 -28.66 -1.34
CA PHE A 535 -5.30 -28.34 -1.86
C PHE A 535 -4.19 -28.75 -0.90
N VAL A 536 -3.10 -29.21 -1.49
CA VAL A 536 -1.90 -29.66 -0.79
C VAL A 536 -0.69 -28.82 -1.19
N PRO A 537 0.33 -28.71 -0.32
CA PRO A 537 1.59 -28.05 -0.70
C PRO A 537 2.27 -28.83 -1.82
N SER A 538 2.85 -28.10 -2.77
CA SER A 538 3.62 -28.64 -3.90
C SER A 538 4.90 -27.83 -4.06
N HIS A 539 6.03 -28.51 -4.23
CA HIS A 539 7.30 -27.91 -4.64
C HIS A 539 7.46 -28.05 -6.16
N HIS A 540 8.15 -27.11 -6.79
CA HIS A 540 8.51 -27.19 -8.23
C HIS A 540 9.39 -28.39 -8.52
#